data_baa7da322a51dfc351dd12c94d93512d
#
_entry.id   baa7da322a51dfc351dd12c94d93512d
#
_cell.length_a   1.000
_cell.length_b   1.000
_cell.length_c   1.000
_cell.angle_alpha   90.00
_cell.angle_beta   90.00
_cell.angle_gamma   90.00
#
_symmetry.space_group_name_H-M   'P 1'
#
loop_
_entity.id
_entity.type
_entity.pdbx_description
1 polymer ?
#
loop_
_entity_poly.entity_id
_entity_poly.type
_entity_poly.pdbx_seq_one_letter_code
_entity_poly.pdbx_strand_id
1 'polypeptide(L)'
;MKKLFARLILFALVVMTASTVFAAKATPEQQRAKLNEMSGQVLERMYEKYPSSEAAVRDSYAYCTISASSIKWGFWGDDHGRGVAVNNQTGERIYVKMKEVSLGLNFGAKEYDLLFIIVNKAAWDRFVSGNIKFGSEVSAQASDGVSGETFANATVVANGVWVYQLDKKGLAVEATLKGGRISPFRTLN
;
A
#
# COMPACT_ATOMS: atom_id res chain seq x y z
N MET A 1 -26.61 53.41 -21.42
CA MET A 1 -26.85 52.43 -20.32
C MET A 1 -27.29 51.07 -20.84
N LYS A 2 -28.27 50.94 -21.73
CA LYS A 2 -28.71 49.59 -22.24
C LYS A 2 -27.62 48.74 -22.91
N LYS A 3 -26.69 49.36 -23.68
CA LYS A 3 -25.57 48.63 -24.36
C LYS A 3 -24.48 48.14 -23.40
N LEU A 4 -24.31 48.82 -22.23
CA LEU A 4 -23.35 48.41 -21.20
C LEU A 4 -23.87 47.19 -20.44
N PHE A 5 -25.16 47.19 -20.12
CA PHE A 5 -25.82 46.06 -19.43
C PHE A 5 -25.81 44.77 -20.32
N ALA A 6 -26.05 44.90 -21.63
CA ALA A 6 -26.01 43.77 -22.56
C ALA A 6 -24.61 43.15 -22.64
N ARG A 7 -23.53 43.94 -22.60
CA ARG A 7 -22.15 43.46 -22.59
C ARG A 7 -21.76 42.79 -21.29
N LEU A 8 -22.29 43.29 -20.15
CA LEU A 8 -22.05 42.66 -18.85
C LEU A 8 -22.73 41.30 -18.72
N ILE A 9 -23.95 41.16 -19.26
CA ILE A 9 -24.69 39.89 -19.29
C ILE A 9 -24.00 38.89 -20.20
N LEU A 10 -23.48 39.31 -21.36
CA LEU A 10 -22.77 38.44 -22.28
C LEU A 10 -21.44 37.92 -21.65
N PHE A 11 -20.74 38.77 -20.90
CA PHE A 11 -19.53 38.37 -20.22
C PHE A 11 -19.80 37.42 -19.04
N ALA A 12 -20.90 37.60 -18.34
CA ALA A 12 -21.34 36.68 -17.24
C ALA A 12 -21.76 35.31 -17.82
N LEU A 13 -22.37 35.25 -19.00
CA LEU A 13 -22.76 34.00 -19.65
C LEU A 13 -21.55 33.19 -20.16
N VAL A 14 -20.48 33.86 -20.61
CA VAL A 14 -19.24 33.20 -21.08
C VAL A 14 -18.44 32.63 -19.90
N VAL A 15 -18.51 33.26 -18.72
CA VAL A 15 -17.82 32.77 -17.51
C VAL A 15 -18.53 31.57 -16.89
N MET A 16 -19.84 31.38 -17.13
CA MET A 16 -20.60 30.24 -16.58
C MET A 16 -20.45 28.93 -17.39
N THR A 17 -19.85 28.97 -18.59
CA THR A 17 -19.63 27.75 -19.39
C THR A 17 -18.29 27.06 -19.15
N ALA A 18 -17.44 27.61 -18.30
CA ALA A 18 -16.11 27.06 -18.04
C ALA A 18 -16.01 26.58 -16.58
N SER A 19 -16.63 25.49 -16.22
CA SER A 19 -16.17 24.69 -15.07
C SER A 19 -17.09 23.50 -14.74
N THR A 20 -17.54 22.72 -15.69
CA THR A 20 -17.83 21.33 -15.39
C THR A 20 -16.62 20.48 -15.84
N VAL A 21 -15.48 20.73 -15.24
CA VAL A 21 -14.47 19.70 -15.19
C VAL A 21 -15.05 18.63 -14.25
N PHE A 22 -15.85 17.74 -14.81
CA PHE A 22 -16.08 16.45 -14.19
C PHE A 22 -14.68 15.89 -13.95
N ALA A 23 -14.28 15.74 -12.69
CA ALA A 23 -13.09 15.01 -12.34
C ALA A 23 -13.27 13.60 -12.89
N ALA A 24 -12.81 13.37 -14.11
CA ALA A 24 -12.91 12.08 -14.76
C ALA A 24 -12.22 11.07 -13.84
N LYS A 25 -12.95 10.02 -13.50
CA LYS A 25 -12.40 8.94 -12.68
C LYS A 25 -11.12 8.45 -13.36
N ALA A 26 -10.01 8.41 -12.62
CA ALA A 26 -8.72 8.00 -13.18
C ALA A 26 -8.83 6.66 -13.90
N THR A 27 -8.25 6.57 -15.11
CA THR A 27 -8.23 5.32 -15.88
C THR A 27 -7.43 4.24 -15.16
N PRO A 28 -7.60 2.95 -15.47
CA PRO A 28 -6.80 1.88 -14.91
C PRO A 28 -5.29 2.12 -15.10
N GLU A 29 -4.87 2.62 -16.26
CA GLU A 29 -3.46 2.94 -16.56
C GLU A 29 -2.93 4.05 -15.65
N GLN A 30 -3.68 5.11 -15.46
CA GLN A 30 -3.32 6.20 -14.56
C GLN A 30 -3.24 5.71 -13.10
N GLN A 31 -4.14 4.82 -12.71
CA GLN A 31 -4.12 4.23 -11.37
C GLN A 31 -2.90 3.31 -11.18
N ARG A 32 -2.54 2.49 -12.18
CA ARG A 32 -1.32 1.65 -12.15
C ARG A 32 -0.06 2.52 -12.07
N ALA A 33 0.04 3.57 -12.90
CA ALA A 33 1.18 4.49 -12.88
C ALA A 33 1.37 5.11 -11.49
N LYS A 34 0.29 5.62 -10.88
CA LYS A 34 0.31 6.20 -9.53
C LYS A 34 0.70 5.18 -8.46
N LEU A 35 0.23 3.94 -8.56
CA LEU A 35 0.61 2.88 -7.61
C LEU A 35 2.08 2.46 -7.77
N ASN A 36 2.60 2.43 -8.99
CA ASN A 36 4.02 2.16 -9.23
C ASN A 36 4.92 3.28 -8.68
N GLU A 37 4.53 4.54 -8.87
CA GLU A 37 5.22 5.69 -8.28
C GLU A 37 5.21 5.62 -6.75
N MET A 38 4.06 5.39 -6.15
CA MET A 38 3.91 5.20 -4.70
C MET A 38 4.78 4.04 -4.20
N SER A 39 4.83 2.92 -4.94
CA SER A 39 5.69 1.77 -4.61
C SER A 39 7.16 2.15 -4.53
N GLY A 40 7.66 2.93 -5.51
CA GLY A 40 9.02 3.45 -5.48
C GLY A 40 9.30 4.32 -4.25
N GLN A 41 8.40 5.26 -3.97
CA GLN A 41 8.51 6.14 -2.80
C GLN A 41 8.49 5.37 -1.46
N VAL A 42 7.70 4.30 -1.36
CA VAL A 42 7.71 3.42 -0.17
C VAL A 42 9.05 2.73 -0.03
N LEU A 43 9.61 2.17 -1.12
CA LEU A 43 10.92 1.52 -1.10
C LEU A 43 12.02 2.48 -0.66
N GLU A 44 12.08 3.69 -1.23
CA GLU A 44 13.06 4.70 -0.86
C GLU A 44 13.04 4.99 0.64
N ARG A 45 11.85 5.27 1.21
CA ARG A 45 11.71 5.52 2.64
C ARG A 45 12.07 4.31 3.50
N MET A 46 11.74 3.09 3.04
CA MET A 46 12.10 1.87 3.75
C MET A 46 13.61 1.64 3.75
N TYR A 47 14.29 1.85 2.62
CA TYR A 47 15.74 1.70 2.50
C TYR A 47 16.50 2.73 3.34
N GLU A 48 16.02 3.98 3.36
CA GLU A 48 16.58 5.02 4.21
C GLU A 48 16.47 4.66 5.71
N LYS A 49 15.31 4.18 6.13
CA LYS A 49 15.05 3.87 7.53
C LYS A 49 15.60 2.51 7.97
N TYR A 50 15.52 1.53 7.11
CA TYR A 50 15.95 0.15 7.33
C TYR A 50 16.90 -0.29 6.21
N PRO A 51 18.20 0.02 6.27
CA PRO A 51 19.14 -0.31 5.19
C PRO A 51 19.17 -1.79 4.81
N SER A 52 18.93 -2.70 5.78
CA SER A 52 18.82 -4.14 5.52
C SER A 52 17.64 -4.51 4.60
N SER A 53 16.63 -3.66 4.50
CA SER A 53 15.45 -3.93 3.66
C SER A 53 15.76 -3.92 2.17
N GLU A 54 16.79 -3.21 1.73
CA GLU A 54 17.22 -3.20 0.33
C GLU A 54 17.75 -4.58 -0.10
N ALA A 55 18.62 -5.17 0.71
CA ALA A 55 19.11 -6.53 0.47
C ALA A 55 17.95 -7.54 0.58
N ALA A 56 17.07 -7.37 1.56
CA ALA A 56 15.90 -8.23 1.72
C ALA A 56 14.99 -8.23 0.48
N VAL A 57 14.73 -7.05 -0.10
CA VAL A 57 13.96 -6.93 -1.36
C VAL A 57 14.68 -7.61 -2.51
N ARG A 58 15.97 -7.31 -2.70
CA ARG A 58 16.76 -7.85 -3.83
C ARG A 58 16.84 -9.37 -3.79
N ASP A 59 17.08 -9.95 -2.63
CA ASP A 59 17.40 -11.36 -2.45
C ASP A 59 16.15 -12.23 -2.19
N SER A 60 14.96 -11.62 -2.06
CA SER A 60 13.69 -12.32 -1.87
C SER A 60 13.13 -12.90 -3.18
N TYR A 61 12.20 -13.85 -3.06
CA TYR A 61 11.42 -14.34 -4.19
C TYR A 61 10.52 -13.25 -4.77
N ALA A 62 9.89 -12.47 -3.89
CA ALA A 62 9.01 -11.37 -4.24
C ALA A 62 8.90 -10.38 -3.08
N TYR A 63 8.38 -9.19 -3.37
CA TYR A 63 8.03 -8.20 -2.35
C TYR A 63 6.69 -7.53 -2.65
N CYS A 64 6.12 -6.86 -1.66
CA CYS A 64 4.92 -6.05 -1.84
C CYS A 64 5.01 -4.77 -1.02
N THR A 65 4.81 -3.64 -1.68
CA THR A 65 4.68 -2.35 -1.01
C THR A 65 3.21 -1.99 -0.88
N ILE A 66 2.80 -1.52 0.29
CA ILE A 66 1.45 -1.00 0.53
C ILE A 66 1.57 0.33 1.26
N SER A 67 0.85 1.33 0.76
CA SER A 67 0.60 2.56 1.52
C SER A 67 -0.84 2.53 2.01
N ALA A 68 -1.02 2.68 3.30
CA ALA A 68 -2.30 2.58 3.96
C ALA A 68 -2.60 3.84 4.78
N SER A 69 -3.86 4.21 4.81
CA SER A 69 -4.38 5.24 5.71
C SER A 69 -5.54 4.67 6.51
N SER A 70 -5.45 4.79 7.82
CA SER A 70 -6.51 4.43 8.75
C SER A 70 -7.23 5.70 9.19
N ILE A 71 -8.30 6.06 8.51
CA ILE A 71 -9.17 7.17 8.90
C ILE A 71 -10.36 6.58 9.66
N LYS A 72 -10.34 6.72 10.97
CA LYS A 72 -11.50 6.38 11.80
C LYS A 72 -12.46 7.56 11.85
N TRP A 73 -13.53 7.49 11.09
CA TRP A 73 -14.67 8.38 11.19
C TRP A 73 -15.71 7.75 12.12
N GLY A 74 -15.68 8.11 13.41
CA GLY A 74 -16.65 7.62 14.38
C GLY A 74 -16.61 6.07 14.54
N PHE A 75 -17.77 5.41 14.42
CA PHE A 75 -17.93 3.96 14.58
C PHE A 75 -17.56 3.15 13.33
N TRP A 76 -17.28 3.80 12.19
CA TRP A 76 -16.96 3.17 10.92
C TRP A 76 -15.50 3.45 10.57
N GLY A 77 -14.62 2.51 10.91
CA GLY A 77 -13.22 2.53 10.47
C GLY A 77 -13.11 1.78 9.16
N ASP A 78 -12.71 2.45 8.10
CA ASP A 78 -12.43 1.83 6.80
C ASP A 78 -10.91 1.93 6.54
N ASP A 79 -10.18 0.87 6.91
CA ASP A 79 -8.75 0.77 6.69
C ASP A 79 -8.52 0.32 5.24
N HIS A 80 -8.09 1.23 4.38
CA HIS A 80 -7.81 0.95 2.99
C HIS A 80 -6.34 1.14 2.68
N GLY A 81 -5.64 0.01 2.45
CA GLY A 81 -4.31 0.01 1.86
C GLY A 81 -4.36 -0.37 0.37
N ARG A 82 -3.49 0.25 -0.43
CA ARG A 82 -3.28 -0.10 -1.84
C ARG A 82 -1.79 -0.27 -2.09
N GLY A 83 -1.45 -1.19 -2.98
CA GLY A 83 -0.06 -1.50 -3.22
C GLY A 83 0.22 -2.25 -4.50
N VAL A 84 1.49 -2.60 -4.64
CA VAL A 84 2.01 -3.38 -5.77
C VAL A 84 2.85 -4.53 -5.20
N ALA A 85 2.50 -5.75 -5.56
CA ALA A 85 3.31 -6.93 -5.35
C ALA A 85 4.14 -7.21 -6.61
N VAL A 86 5.42 -7.46 -6.44
CA VAL A 86 6.38 -7.67 -7.53
C VAL A 86 7.10 -8.98 -7.32
N ASN A 87 7.07 -9.84 -8.33
CA ASN A 87 7.83 -11.09 -8.36
C ASN A 87 9.22 -10.81 -8.94
N ASN A 88 10.27 -10.99 -8.15
CA ASN A 88 11.65 -10.73 -8.58
C ASN A 88 12.16 -11.72 -9.63
N GLN A 89 11.57 -12.91 -9.72
CA GLN A 89 11.98 -13.94 -10.68
C GLN A 89 11.42 -13.67 -12.08
N THR A 90 10.22 -13.12 -12.17
CA THR A 90 9.51 -12.94 -13.45
C THR A 90 9.30 -11.47 -13.84
N GLY A 91 9.44 -10.54 -12.90
CA GLY A 91 9.07 -9.13 -13.07
C GLY A 91 7.56 -8.88 -13.06
N GLU A 92 6.74 -9.92 -12.83
CA GLU A 92 5.29 -9.80 -12.75
C GLU A 92 4.87 -8.81 -11.66
N ARG A 93 3.90 -7.97 -11.97
CA ARG A 93 3.32 -6.98 -11.03
C ARG A 93 1.85 -7.27 -10.82
N ILE A 94 1.46 -7.42 -9.57
CA ILE A 94 0.07 -7.60 -9.16
C ILE A 94 -0.32 -6.43 -8.26
N TYR A 95 -1.31 -5.65 -8.68
CA TYR A 95 -1.88 -4.57 -7.89
C TYR A 95 -2.79 -5.16 -6.83
N VAL A 96 -2.60 -4.73 -5.59
CA VAL A 96 -3.30 -5.29 -4.44
C VAL A 96 -4.01 -4.22 -3.63
N LYS A 97 -5.03 -4.65 -2.91
CA LYS A 97 -5.72 -3.87 -1.88
C LYS A 97 -5.69 -4.63 -0.57
N MET A 98 -5.50 -3.91 0.51
CA MET A 98 -5.56 -4.42 1.87
C MET A 98 -6.82 -3.91 2.54
N LYS A 99 -7.58 -4.82 3.14
CA LYS A 99 -8.75 -4.53 3.97
C LYS A 99 -8.51 -5.07 5.37
N GLU A 100 -9.01 -4.33 6.35
CA GLU A 100 -9.10 -4.78 7.74
C GLU A 100 -7.75 -5.21 8.33
N VAL A 101 -6.87 -4.26 8.60
CA VAL A 101 -5.69 -4.50 9.41
C VAL A 101 -5.91 -3.83 10.76
N SER A 102 -6.20 -4.63 11.78
CA SER A 102 -6.11 -4.14 13.15
C SER A 102 -4.62 -4.06 13.51
N LEU A 103 -4.04 -2.89 13.32
CA LEU A 103 -2.77 -2.58 13.96
C LEU A 103 -3.07 -2.41 15.44
N GLY A 104 -2.31 -3.06 16.32
CA GLY A 104 -2.45 -2.95 17.76
C GLY A 104 -2.19 -1.56 18.35
N LEU A 105 -2.38 -0.52 17.55
CA LEU A 105 -2.14 0.87 17.88
C LEU A 105 -3.45 1.58 18.19
N ASN A 106 -3.68 1.85 19.46
CA ASN A 106 -4.93 2.38 20.02
C ASN A 106 -5.25 3.84 19.69
N PHE A 107 -4.56 4.55 18.79
CA PHE A 107 -4.75 6.00 18.66
C PHE A 107 -4.75 6.53 17.22
N GLY A 108 -5.91 7.05 16.79
CA GLY A 108 -6.02 8.07 15.74
C GLY A 108 -5.83 7.61 14.29
N ALA A 109 -6.14 8.50 13.36
CA ALA A 109 -5.84 8.33 11.95
C ALA A 109 -4.32 8.16 11.79
N LYS A 110 -3.88 7.02 11.30
CA LYS A 110 -2.46 6.76 11.03
C LYS A 110 -2.31 6.39 9.57
N GLU A 111 -1.47 7.13 8.92
CA GLU A 111 -0.95 6.79 7.62
C GLU A 111 0.34 6.02 7.83
N TYR A 112 0.48 4.88 7.20
CA TYR A 112 1.66 4.03 7.31
C TYR A 112 1.97 3.33 5.99
N ASP A 113 3.24 2.98 5.83
CA ASP A 113 3.74 2.20 4.74
C ASP A 113 4.16 0.82 5.24
N LEU A 114 3.90 -0.20 4.43
CA LEU A 114 4.29 -1.58 4.68
C LEU A 114 5.14 -2.08 3.51
N LEU A 115 6.21 -2.78 3.83
CA LEU A 115 7.02 -3.53 2.89
C LEU A 115 7.01 -5.00 3.31
N PHE A 116 6.31 -5.83 2.55
CA PHE A 116 6.30 -7.28 2.73
C PHE A 116 7.44 -7.90 1.92
N ILE A 117 8.18 -8.79 2.56
CA ILE A 117 9.20 -9.64 1.95
C ILE A 117 8.66 -11.06 1.88
N ILE A 118 8.66 -11.64 0.70
CA ILE A 118 8.08 -12.95 0.41
C ILE A 118 9.21 -13.86 -0.04
N VAL A 119 9.55 -14.85 0.80
CA VAL A 119 10.81 -15.58 0.65
C VAL A 119 10.78 -16.73 -0.35
N ASN A 120 9.59 -17.24 -0.71
CA ASN A 120 9.47 -18.38 -1.61
C ASN A 120 8.17 -18.37 -2.43
N LYS A 121 8.13 -19.25 -3.45
CA LYS A 121 6.97 -19.37 -4.35
C LYS A 121 5.67 -19.73 -3.61
N ALA A 122 5.72 -20.62 -2.64
CA ALA A 122 4.53 -21.04 -1.93
C ALA A 122 3.90 -19.89 -1.11
N ALA A 123 4.74 -19.02 -0.53
CA ALA A 123 4.31 -17.82 0.14
C ALA A 123 3.73 -16.80 -0.86
N TRP A 124 4.38 -16.65 -2.04
CA TRP A 124 3.88 -15.79 -3.12
C TRP A 124 2.49 -16.20 -3.59
N ASP A 125 2.29 -17.47 -3.90
CA ASP A 125 1.01 -17.98 -4.40
C ASP A 125 -0.12 -17.73 -3.38
N ARG A 126 0.15 -17.93 -2.08
CA ARG A 126 -0.81 -17.61 -1.01
C ARG A 126 -1.07 -16.12 -0.90
N PHE A 127 -0.03 -15.31 -1.03
CA PHE A 127 -0.12 -13.85 -0.90
C PHE A 127 -1.00 -13.25 -2.00
N VAL A 128 -0.74 -13.60 -3.24
CA VAL A 128 -1.46 -13.02 -4.39
C VAL A 128 -2.84 -13.62 -4.62
N SER A 129 -3.10 -14.84 -4.14
CA SER A 129 -4.45 -15.41 -4.19
C SER A 129 -5.43 -14.79 -3.19
N GLY A 130 -4.93 -13.98 -2.26
CA GLY A 130 -5.74 -13.39 -1.19
C GLY A 130 -6.09 -14.36 -0.06
N ASN A 131 -5.40 -15.50 0.01
CA ASN A 131 -5.60 -16.54 1.04
C ASN A 131 -4.67 -16.37 2.24
N ILE A 132 -3.85 -15.32 2.26
CA ILE A 132 -2.97 -15.05 3.38
C ILE A 132 -3.74 -14.38 4.51
N LYS A 133 -3.60 -14.93 5.72
CA LYS A 133 -4.11 -14.35 6.96
C LYS A 133 -2.93 -13.96 7.82
N PHE A 134 -2.90 -12.71 8.27
CA PHE A 134 -1.84 -12.21 9.12
C PHE A 134 -2.14 -12.46 10.60
N GLY A 135 -1.13 -12.82 11.35
CA GLY A 135 -1.18 -12.90 12.82
C GLY A 135 -1.92 -14.10 13.42
N SER A 136 -2.47 -15.02 12.62
CA SER A 136 -3.25 -16.14 13.18
C SER A 136 -2.43 -17.39 13.50
N GLU A 137 -1.28 -17.61 12.86
CA GLU A 137 -0.46 -18.81 13.07
C GLU A 137 1.01 -18.55 12.68
N VAL A 138 1.64 -17.59 13.35
CA VAL A 138 3.10 -17.48 13.26
C VAL A 138 3.71 -18.44 14.27
N SER A 139 4.00 -19.67 13.86
CA SER A 139 4.84 -20.55 14.68
C SER A 139 6.29 -20.03 14.65
N ALA A 140 7.00 -20.18 15.76
CA ALA A 140 8.42 -19.83 15.86
C ALA A 140 9.34 -20.58 14.85
N GLN A 141 8.80 -21.55 14.11
CA GLN A 141 9.44 -22.31 13.05
C GLN A 141 9.22 -21.70 11.64
N ALA A 142 8.53 -20.56 11.55
CA ALA A 142 8.25 -19.89 10.27
C ALA A 142 9.48 -19.21 9.63
N SER A 143 10.63 -19.29 10.25
CA SER A 143 11.92 -18.85 9.70
C SER A 143 12.53 -19.97 8.87
N ASP A 144 12.00 -20.29 7.68
CA ASP A 144 12.52 -21.29 6.74
C ASP A 144 14.01 -21.08 6.37
N GLY A 145 14.92 -21.18 7.37
CA GLY A 145 16.36 -21.05 7.17
C GLY A 145 16.88 -19.63 6.94
N VAL A 146 16.02 -18.63 6.95
CA VAL A 146 16.44 -17.21 6.84
C VAL A 146 16.80 -16.69 8.21
N SER A 147 18.07 -16.38 8.44
CA SER A 147 18.56 -15.88 9.73
C SER A 147 17.97 -14.50 10.02
N GLY A 148 17.72 -14.23 11.31
CA GLY A 148 17.19 -12.95 11.76
C GLY A 148 18.05 -11.72 11.40
N GLU A 149 19.32 -11.92 11.01
CA GLU A 149 20.20 -10.84 10.55
C GLU A 149 19.79 -10.31 9.15
N THR A 150 19.26 -11.19 8.28
CA THR A 150 18.84 -10.79 6.91
C THR A 150 17.61 -9.87 6.93
N PHE A 151 16.76 -10.01 7.95
CA PHE A 151 15.53 -9.22 8.09
C PHE A 151 15.50 -8.41 9.39
N ALA A 152 16.63 -7.82 9.76
CA ALA A 152 16.68 -6.95 10.93
C ALA A 152 15.58 -5.89 10.88
N ASN A 153 14.82 -5.76 11.97
CA ASN A 153 13.66 -4.87 12.12
C ASN A 153 12.39 -5.27 11.34
N ALA A 154 12.37 -6.40 10.65
CA ALA A 154 11.13 -6.95 10.11
C ALA A 154 10.46 -7.91 11.10
N THR A 155 9.16 -8.02 11.00
CA THR A 155 8.35 -8.96 11.81
C THR A 155 7.77 -10.04 10.91
N VAL A 156 7.84 -11.30 11.34
CA VAL A 156 7.15 -12.41 10.66
C VAL A 156 5.66 -12.25 10.85
N VAL A 157 4.92 -12.20 9.74
CA VAL A 157 3.45 -12.02 9.77
C VAL A 157 2.67 -13.22 9.25
N ALA A 158 3.34 -14.06 8.49
CA ALA A 158 2.84 -15.35 8.03
C ALA A 158 4.02 -16.23 7.63
N ASN A 159 3.80 -17.53 7.45
CA ASN A 159 4.84 -18.45 7.00
C ASN A 159 5.44 -17.98 5.66
N GLY A 160 6.75 -17.69 5.65
CA GLY A 160 7.48 -17.18 4.50
C GLY A 160 7.16 -15.72 4.13
N VAL A 161 6.54 -14.94 5.03
CA VAL A 161 6.25 -13.51 4.82
C VAL A 161 6.66 -12.68 6.02
N TRP A 162 7.53 -11.71 5.75
CA TRP A 162 8.03 -10.73 6.71
C TRP A 162 7.49 -9.35 6.37
N VAL A 163 7.42 -8.43 7.32
CA VAL A 163 6.97 -7.05 7.08
C VAL A 163 7.84 -6.05 7.82
N TYR A 164 8.24 -5.02 7.10
CA TYR A 164 8.71 -3.75 7.65
C TYR A 164 7.56 -2.77 7.69
N GLN A 165 7.46 -2.00 8.75
CA GLN A 165 6.44 -0.97 8.92
C GLN A 165 7.07 0.37 9.24
N LEU A 166 6.56 1.41 8.59
CA LEU A 166 6.96 2.78 8.77
C LEU A 166 5.72 3.68 8.83
N ASP A 167 5.60 4.54 9.83
CA ASP A 167 4.60 5.60 9.76
C ASP A 167 5.04 6.67 8.74
N LYS A 168 4.12 7.46 8.22
CA LYS A 168 4.46 8.51 7.24
C LYS A 168 5.28 9.66 7.82
N LYS A 169 5.48 9.70 9.13
CA LYS A 169 6.40 10.65 9.79
C LYS A 169 7.83 10.10 9.86
N GLY A 170 8.09 8.92 9.30
CA GLY A 170 9.39 8.27 9.31
C GLY A 170 9.75 7.61 10.64
N LEU A 171 8.80 7.43 11.54
CA LEU A 171 9.04 6.72 12.79
C LEU A 171 8.89 5.21 12.56
N ALA A 172 9.89 4.46 13.05
CA ALA A 172 9.79 3.01 13.12
C ALA A 172 8.63 2.63 14.05
N VAL A 173 7.73 1.80 13.58
CA VAL A 173 6.62 1.31 14.37
C VAL A 173 6.74 -0.21 14.41
N GLU A 174 6.69 -0.77 15.61
CA GLU A 174 6.69 -2.22 15.78
C GLU A 174 5.44 -2.80 15.11
N ALA A 175 5.66 -3.64 14.09
CA ALA A 175 4.58 -4.18 13.29
C ALA A 175 3.84 -5.27 14.06
N THR A 176 2.70 -4.93 14.63
CA THR A 176 1.73 -5.89 15.14
C THR A 176 0.54 -5.97 14.20
N LEU A 177 0.70 -6.70 13.09
CA LEU A 177 -0.42 -6.99 12.20
C LEU A 177 -1.30 -8.08 12.82
N LYS A 178 -2.40 -7.67 13.45
CA LYS A 178 -3.40 -8.60 13.98
C LYS A 178 -4.61 -8.60 13.06
N GLY A 179 -4.72 -9.64 12.26
CA GLY A 179 -5.75 -9.74 11.25
C GLY A 179 -5.46 -8.87 10.04
N GLY A 180 -6.13 -9.11 8.97
CA GLY A 180 -5.98 -8.38 7.73
C GLY A 180 -5.98 -9.31 6.53
N ARG A 181 -6.48 -8.79 5.42
CA ARG A 181 -6.54 -9.53 4.17
C ARG A 181 -5.99 -8.68 3.04
N ILE A 182 -5.00 -9.20 2.35
CA ILE A 182 -4.54 -8.67 1.06
C ILE A 182 -5.25 -9.44 -0.04
N SER A 183 -5.73 -8.75 -1.05
CA SER A 183 -6.38 -9.36 -2.21
C SER A 183 -6.03 -8.63 -3.50
N PRO A 184 -6.01 -9.32 -4.66
CA PRO A 184 -5.80 -8.67 -5.95
C PRO A 184 -6.83 -7.56 -6.20
N PHE A 185 -6.38 -6.46 -6.79
CA PHE A 185 -7.24 -5.37 -7.21
C PHE A 185 -7.73 -5.66 -8.63
N ARG A 186 -8.79 -6.45 -8.75
CA ARG A 186 -9.26 -7.05 -10.01
C ARG A 186 -9.42 -6.08 -11.18
N THR A 187 -9.73 -4.82 -10.93
CA THR A 187 -9.88 -3.81 -11.99
C THR A 187 -8.56 -3.27 -12.52
N LEU A 188 -7.43 -3.62 -11.88
CA LEU A 188 -6.10 -3.18 -12.26
C LEU A 188 -5.18 -4.33 -12.74
N ASN A 189 -5.59 -5.57 -12.56
CA ASN A 189 -4.85 -6.76 -13.02
C ASN A 189 -5.45 -7.33 -14.28
#